data_b115dc60ed5e642896ca57129ad14062
#
_entry.id   b115dc60ed5e642896ca57129ad14062
#
_cell.length_a   1.000
_cell.length_b   1.000
_cell.length_c   1.000
_cell.angle_alpha   90.00
_cell.angle_beta   90.00
_cell.angle_gamma   90.00
#
_symmetry.space_group_name_H-M   'P 1'
#
loop_
_entity.id
_entity.type
_entity.pdbx_description
1 polymer ?
#
loop_
_entity_poly.entity_id
_entity_poly.type
_entity_poly.pdbx_seq_one_letter_code
_entity_poly.pdbx_strand_id
1 'polypeptide(L)'
;RDRKKAEKDLSDALEINPNDPYVLNYLAYSWLDRNLNLDKAVKLLEKAVELEPNDGYIIDSLGWAFYLTGLIDKSIFYLEKAVSMMPNDATLNDHLGDAYWKSGRRKEASSQWKRVLIIEPNFKNKEKILEKLELGIK
;
A
#
# COMPACT_ATOMS: atom_id res chain seq x y z
N ARG A 1 -13.16 -14.84 10.57
CA ARG A 1 -12.84 -16.26 10.61
C ARG A 1 -12.12 -16.72 9.35
N ASP A 2 -12.59 -16.29 8.20
CA ASP A 2 -11.96 -16.61 6.92
C ASP A 2 -10.56 -16.03 6.82
N ARG A 3 -10.34 -14.87 7.44
CA ARG A 3 -9.02 -14.24 7.47
C ARG A 3 -7.99 -15.06 8.25
N LYS A 4 -8.39 -15.68 9.36
CA LYS A 4 -7.48 -16.53 10.15
C LYS A 4 -7.07 -17.75 9.36
N LYS A 5 -8.01 -18.36 8.63
CA LYS A 5 -7.70 -19.50 7.80
C LYS A 5 -6.77 -19.10 6.65
N ALA A 6 -7.04 -17.99 6.00
CA ALA A 6 -6.21 -17.49 4.91
C ALA A 6 -4.79 -17.19 5.41
N GLU A 7 -4.66 -16.57 6.58
CA GLU A 7 -3.37 -16.28 7.19
C GLU A 7 -2.59 -17.56 7.48
N LYS A 8 -3.28 -18.57 8.03
CA LYS A 8 -2.64 -19.85 8.29
C LYS A 8 -2.18 -20.50 7.00
N ASP A 9 -3.01 -20.52 5.97
CA ASP A 9 -2.67 -21.09 4.68
C ASP A 9 -1.44 -20.41 4.07
N LEU A 10 -1.37 -19.07 4.18
CA LEU A 10 -0.21 -18.31 3.69
C LEU A 10 1.04 -18.60 4.50
N SER A 11 0.91 -18.72 5.83
CA SER A 11 2.03 -19.07 6.70
C SER A 11 2.56 -20.46 6.39
N ASP A 12 1.65 -21.42 6.16
CA ASP A 12 2.02 -22.79 5.78
C ASP A 12 2.74 -22.79 4.41
N ALA A 13 2.26 -21.98 3.47
CA ALA A 13 2.90 -21.85 2.16
C ALA A 13 4.33 -21.33 2.27
N LEU A 14 4.57 -20.39 3.19
CA LEU A 14 5.91 -19.85 3.41
C LEU A 14 6.85 -20.85 4.06
N GLU A 15 6.34 -21.80 4.84
CA GLU A 15 7.17 -22.88 5.39
C GLU A 15 7.70 -23.75 4.26
N ILE A 16 6.88 -23.96 3.22
CA ILE A 16 7.26 -24.76 2.05
C ILE A 16 8.21 -23.98 1.14
N ASN A 17 7.88 -22.71 0.88
CA ASN A 17 8.70 -21.84 0.05
C ASN A 17 8.83 -20.46 0.69
N PRO A 18 9.85 -20.24 1.54
CA PRO A 18 10.03 -18.96 2.23
C PRO A 18 10.43 -17.81 1.32
N ASN A 19 10.71 -18.07 0.07
CA ASN A 19 11.14 -17.06 -0.91
C ASN A 19 10.08 -16.79 -1.99
N ASP A 20 8.81 -17.06 -1.70
CA ASP A 20 7.73 -16.71 -2.62
C ASP A 20 7.30 -15.27 -2.37
N PRO A 21 7.67 -14.31 -3.25
CA PRO A 21 7.38 -12.91 -3.01
C PRO A 21 5.88 -12.59 -2.97
N TYR A 22 5.08 -13.35 -3.70
CA TYR A 22 3.63 -13.11 -3.73
C TYR A 22 2.96 -13.55 -2.44
N VAL A 23 3.39 -14.68 -1.88
CA VAL A 23 2.89 -15.15 -0.60
C VAL A 23 3.32 -14.20 0.52
N LEU A 24 4.57 -13.77 0.51
CA LEU A 24 5.07 -12.77 1.46
C LEU A 24 4.21 -11.50 1.42
N ASN A 25 3.92 -11.02 0.22
CA ASN A 25 3.12 -9.82 0.03
C ASN A 25 1.68 -10.00 0.54
N TYR A 26 1.02 -11.11 0.21
CA TYR A 26 -0.35 -11.34 0.63
C TYR A 26 -0.47 -11.46 2.14
N LEU A 27 0.43 -12.19 2.78
CA LEU A 27 0.42 -12.30 4.24
C LEU A 27 0.64 -10.94 4.90
N ALA A 28 1.67 -10.23 4.47
CA ALA A 28 1.96 -8.89 5.01
C ALA A 28 0.79 -7.94 4.80
N TYR A 29 0.22 -7.91 3.59
CA TYR A 29 -0.90 -7.01 3.30
C TYR A 29 -2.13 -7.33 4.16
N SER A 30 -2.39 -8.61 4.44
CA SER A 30 -3.50 -8.97 5.32
C SER A 30 -3.31 -8.40 6.72
N TRP A 31 -2.06 -8.32 7.18
CA TRP A 31 -1.75 -7.67 8.46
C TRP A 31 -1.92 -6.15 8.38
N LEU A 32 -1.46 -5.52 7.30
CA LEU A 32 -1.62 -4.07 7.11
C LEU A 32 -3.09 -3.67 7.12
N ASP A 33 -3.92 -4.45 6.45
CA ASP A 33 -5.36 -4.20 6.33
C ASP A 33 -6.06 -4.22 7.69
N ARG A 34 -5.53 -5.00 8.63
CA ARG A 34 -6.06 -5.11 9.99
C ARG A 34 -5.24 -4.34 11.03
N ASN A 35 -4.23 -3.60 10.57
CA ASN A 35 -3.33 -2.84 11.44
C ASN A 35 -2.65 -3.73 12.49
N LEU A 36 -2.24 -4.92 12.06
CA LEU A 36 -1.59 -5.93 12.90
C LEU A 36 -0.17 -6.22 12.43
N ASN A 37 0.70 -6.59 13.37
CA ASN A 37 2.06 -7.07 13.07
C ASN A 37 2.81 -6.18 12.07
N LEU A 38 2.67 -4.85 12.19
CA LEU A 38 3.21 -3.92 11.22
C LEU A 38 4.72 -4.06 11.01
N ASP A 39 5.48 -4.25 12.10
CA ASP A 39 6.94 -4.41 11.98
C ASP A 39 7.32 -5.69 11.23
N LYS A 40 6.58 -6.77 11.50
CA LYS A 40 6.79 -8.04 10.78
C LYS A 40 6.40 -7.89 9.31
N ALA A 41 5.29 -7.18 9.05
CA ALA A 41 4.85 -6.92 7.68
C ALA A 41 5.92 -6.18 6.88
N VAL A 42 6.53 -5.16 7.47
CA VAL A 42 7.62 -4.42 6.81
C VAL A 42 8.75 -5.38 6.42
N LYS A 43 9.16 -6.26 7.33
CA LYS A 43 10.26 -7.21 7.05
C LYS A 43 9.90 -8.16 5.92
N LEU A 44 8.68 -8.70 5.92
CA LEU A 44 8.23 -9.58 4.84
C LEU A 44 8.21 -8.84 3.50
N LEU A 45 7.77 -7.59 3.51
CA LEU A 45 7.67 -6.79 2.30
C LEU A 45 9.05 -6.33 1.78
N GLU A 46 9.98 -6.02 2.68
CA GLU A 46 11.35 -5.74 2.28
C GLU A 46 11.95 -6.93 1.54
N LYS A 47 11.72 -8.14 2.06
CA LYS A 47 12.15 -9.35 1.40
C LYS A 47 11.45 -9.56 0.05
N ALA A 48 10.14 -9.33 0.01
CA ALA A 48 9.38 -9.49 -1.23
C ALA A 48 9.87 -8.54 -2.33
N VAL A 49 10.14 -7.27 -1.98
CA VAL A 49 10.69 -6.29 -2.92
C VAL A 49 12.08 -6.71 -3.41
N GLU A 50 12.90 -7.26 -2.53
CA GLU A 50 14.22 -7.75 -2.92
C GLU A 50 14.12 -8.89 -3.93
N LEU A 51 13.14 -9.78 -3.76
CA LEU A 51 12.89 -10.91 -4.66
C LEU A 51 12.24 -10.50 -5.98
N GLU A 52 11.35 -9.49 -5.95
CA GLU A 52 10.63 -8.99 -7.11
C GLU A 52 10.70 -7.46 -7.16
N PRO A 53 11.86 -6.89 -7.52
CA PRO A 53 12.07 -5.43 -7.44
C PRO A 53 11.31 -4.63 -8.50
N ASN A 54 10.71 -5.30 -9.47
CA ASN A 54 9.98 -4.62 -10.55
C ASN A 54 8.47 -4.84 -10.49
N ASP A 55 7.95 -5.31 -9.36
CA ASP A 55 6.52 -5.48 -9.17
C ASP A 55 5.94 -4.26 -8.43
N GLY A 56 5.19 -3.44 -9.15
CA GLY A 56 4.62 -2.20 -8.59
C GLY A 56 3.68 -2.44 -7.43
N TYR A 57 2.94 -3.55 -7.41
CA TYR A 57 2.02 -3.85 -6.31
C TYR A 57 2.77 -4.21 -5.04
N ILE A 58 3.84 -4.98 -5.15
CA ILE A 58 4.67 -5.34 -3.98
C ILE A 58 5.36 -4.09 -3.43
N ILE A 59 5.87 -3.23 -4.31
CA ILE A 59 6.50 -1.97 -3.93
C ILE A 59 5.48 -1.07 -3.21
N ASP A 60 4.25 -1.00 -3.72
CA ASP A 60 3.18 -0.25 -3.09
C ASP A 60 2.89 -0.77 -1.68
N SER A 61 2.83 -2.09 -1.51
CA SER A 61 2.59 -2.68 -0.19
C SER A 61 3.64 -2.26 0.81
N LEU A 62 4.91 -2.25 0.41
CA LEU A 62 6.00 -1.79 1.27
C LEU A 62 5.85 -0.30 1.59
N GLY A 63 5.54 0.52 0.59
CA GLY A 63 5.30 1.95 0.79
C GLY A 63 4.15 2.19 1.76
N TRP A 64 3.07 1.43 1.63
CA TRP A 64 1.93 1.54 2.52
C TRP A 64 2.27 1.10 3.95
N ALA A 65 3.07 0.03 4.09
CA ALA A 65 3.56 -0.39 5.40
C ALA A 65 4.37 0.71 6.08
N PHE A 66 5.22 1.40 5.35
CA PHE A 66 5.96 2.54 5.92
C PHE A 66 5.03 3.69 6.30
N TYR A 67 3.97 3.93 5.51
CA TYR A 67 2.97 4.94 5.87
C TYR A 67 2.33 4.60 7.22
N LEU A 68 1.90 3.34 7.40
CA LEU A 68 1.24 2.91 8.62
C LEU A 68 2.16 2.91 9.84
N THR A 69 3.46 2.76 9.63
CA THR A 69 4.44 2.81 10.72
C THR A 69 5.04 4.20 10.94
N GLY A 70 4.56 5.20 10.21
CA GLY A 70 4.95 6.60 10.42
C GLY A 70 6.24 7.02 9.74
N LEU A 71 6.85 6.15 8.93
CA LEU A 71 8.07 6.46 8.19
C LEU A 71 7.70 7.09 6.84
N ILE A 72 7.20 8.32 6.90
CA ILE A 72 6.54 8.95 5.76
C ILE A 72 7.49 9.21 4.59
N ASP A 73 8.73 9.60 4.82
CA ASP A 73 9.68 9.84 3.73
C ASP A 73 9.97 8.55 2.96
N LYS A 74 10.15 7.45 3.67
CA LYS A 74 10.31 6.14 3.03
C LYS A 74 9.05 5.71 2.29
N SER A 75 7.89 5.98 2.90
CA SER A 75 6.60 5.70 2.25
C SER A 75 6.52 6.40 0.90
N ILE A 76 6.79 7.69 0.86
CA ILE A 76 6.72 8.47 -0.38
C ILE A 76 7.68 7.91 -1.43
N PHE A 77 8.90 7.57 -1.02
CA PHE A 77 9.90 7.01 -1.94
C PHE A 77 9.35 5.77 -2.67
N TYR A 78 8.81 4.81 -1.91
CA TYR A 78 8.29 3.57 -2.49
C TYR A 78 6.97 3.77 -3.22
N LEU A 79 6.08 4.61 -2.70
CA LEU A 79 4.79 4.86 -3.35
C LEU A 79 4.97 5.63 -4.65
N GLU A 80 5.89 6.59 -4.72
CA GLU A 80 6.22 7.26 -5.98
C GLU A 80 6.75 6.27 -7.01
N LYS A 81 7.61 5.36 -6.57
CA LYS A 81 8.15 4.33 -7.46
C LYS A 81 7.03 3.43 -7.99
N ALA A 82 6.13 2.98 -7.12
CA ALA A 82 5.01 2.13 -7.51
C ALA A 82 4.11 2.84 -8.52
N VAL A 83 3.75 4.10 -8.25
CA VAL A 83 2.91 4.88 -9.16
C VAL A 83 3.61 5.12 -10.50
N SER A 84 4.93 5.33 -10.49
CA SER A 84 5.67 5.50 -11.76
C SER A 84 5.60 4.24 -12.63
N MET A 85 5.51 3.07 -12.00
CA MET A 85 5.38 1.80 -12.72
C MET A 85 3.94 1.53 -13.15
N MET A 86 2.96 1.96 -12.35
CA MET A 86 1.55 1.68 -12.57
C MET A 86 0.72 2.96 -12.41
N PRO A 87 0.91 3.94 -13.31
CA PRO A 87 0.30 5.26 -13.15
C PRO A 87 -1.23 5.28 -13.24
N ASN A 88 -1.83 4.22 -13.77
CA ASN A 88 -3.28 4.15 -13.93
C ASN A 88 -3.95 3.23 -12.90
N ASP A 89 -3.27 2.94 -11.79
CA ASP A 89 -3.87 2.20 -10.69
C ASP A 89 -4.43 3.18 -9.65
N ALA A 90 -5.74 3.13 -9.43
CA ALA A 90 -6.41 4.06 -8.54
C ALA A 90 -5.95 3.91 -7.08
N THR A 91 -5.79 2.69 -6.61
CA THR A 91 -5.38 2.42 -5.22
C THR A 91 -3.97 2.96 -4.94
N LEU A 92 -3.04 2.75 -5.89
CA LEU A 92 -1.67 3.24 -5.72
C LEU A 92 -1.63 4.77 -5.66
N ASN A 93 -2.42 5.44 -6.52
CA ASN A 93 -2.52 6.90 -6.49
C ASN A 93 -3.15 7.40 -5.18
N ASP A 94 -4.13 6.68 -4.63
CA ASP A 94 -4.75 7.03 -3.36
C ASP A 94 -3.74 6.92 -2.22
N HIS A 95 -2.99 5.83 -2.16
CA HIS A 95 -1.95 5.65 -1.14
C HIS A 95 -0.91 6.77 -1.20
N LEU A 96 -0.47 7.14 -2.40
CA LEU A 96 0.51 8.21 -2.55
C LEU A 96 -0.07 9.56 -2.10
N GLY A 97 -1.33 9.82 -2.41
CA GLY A 97 -2.02 11.03 -1.94
C GLY A 97 -2.01 11.11 -0.41
N ASP A 98 -2.32 10.00 0.25
CA ASP A 98 -2.33 9.94 1.72
C ASP A 98 -0.95 10.24 2.29
N ALA A 99 0.09 9.67 1.69
CA ALA A 99 1.47 9.89 2.14
C ALA A 99 1.91 11.36 1.94
N TYR A 100 1.58 11.95 0.80
CA TYR A 100 1.86 13.37 0.56
C TYR A 100 1.18 14.25 1.61
N TRP A 101 -0.08 13.96 1.92
CA TRP A 101 -0.81 14.73 2.92
C TRP A 101 -0.11 14.68 4.27
N LYS A 102 0.28 13.50 4.71
CA LYS A 102 0.97 13.32 5.99
C LYS A 102 2.32 14.05 6.04
N SER A 103 2.96 14.22 4.90
CA SER A 103 4.23 14.96 4.82
C SER A 103 4.05 16.47 4.73
N GLY A 104 2.81 16.95 4.66
CA GLY A 104 2.51 18.36 4.50
C GLY A 104 2.41 18.83 3.05
N ARG A 105 2.60 17.94 2.09
CA ARG A 105 2.54 18.25 0.65
C ARG A 105 1.09 18.17 0.17
N ARG A 106 0.29 19.12 0.61
CA ARG A 106 -1.17 19.08 0.45
C ARG A 106 -1.66 19.25 -0.98
N LYS A 107 -0.99 20.10 -1.77
CA LYS A 107 -1.35 20.28 -3.18
C LYS A 107 -1.11 18.99 -3.97
N GLU A 108 0.00 18.34 -3.69
CA GLU A 108 0.34 17.07 -4.34
C GLU A 108 -0.63 15.97 -3.92
N ALA A 109 -1.01 15.94 -2.65
CA ALA A 109 -2.02 14.99 -2.16
C ALA A 109 -3.34 15.18 -2.92
N SER A 110 -3.80 16.42 -3.02
CA SER A 110 -5.04 16.75 -3.73
C SER A 110 -4.97 16.31 -5.20
N SER A 111 -3.83 16.54 -5.85
CA SER A 111 -3.64 16.14 -7.25
C SER A 111 -3.75 14.63 -7.42
N GLN A 112 -3.16 13.85 -6.51
CA GLN A 112 -3.22 12.40 -6.56
C GLN A 112 -4.65 11.88 -6.35
N TRP A 113 -5.37 12.44 -5.38
CA TRP A 113 -6.76 12.04 -5.15
C TRP A 113 -7.68 12.39 -6.30
N LYS A 114 -7.50 13.55 -6.93
CA LYS A 114 -8.26 13.90 -8.13
C LYS A 114 -7.98 12.91 -9.26
N ARG A 115 -6.72 12.49 -9.39
CA ARG A 115 -6.32 11.52 -10.38
C ARG A 115 -7.03 10.18 -10.18
N VAL A 116 -7.23 9.75 -8.92
CA VAL A 116 -7.99 8.52 -8.63
C VAL A 116 -9.34 8.54 -9.31
N LEU A 117 -10.07 9.65 -9.20
CA LEU A 117 -11.42 9.77 -9.75
C LEU A 117 -11.42 9.89 -11.28
N ILE A 118 -10.32 10.38 -11.86
CA ILE A 118 -10.17 10.40 -13.33
C ILE A 118 -9.91 8.99 -13.84
N ILE A 119 -9.03 8.24 -13.17
CA ILE A 119 -8.67 6.87 -13.55
C ILE A 119 -9.87 5.94 -13.40
N GLU A 120 -10.56 6.04 -12.27
CA GLU A 120 -11.64 5.13 -11.92
C GLU A 120 -12.80 5.90 -11.28
N PRO A 121 -13.70 6.49 -12.12
CA PRO A 121 -14.81 7.32 -11.60
C PRO A 121 -15.71 6.62 -10.59
N ASN A 122 -15.81 5.29 -10.67
CA ASN A 122 -16.61 4.49 -9.74
C ASN A 122 -15.74 3.72 -8.74
N PHE A 123 -14.60 4.31 -8.37
CA PHE A 123 -13.72 3.73 -7.36
C PHE A 123 -14.52 3.38 -6.09
N LYS A 124 -14.26 2.19 -5.54
CA LYS A 124 -15.02 1.68 -4.38
C LYS A 124 -14.96 2.62 -3.16
N ASN A 125 -13.87 3.38 -3.01
CA ASN A 125 -13.70 4.33 -1.91
C ASN A 125 -13.93 5.78 -2.34
N LYS A 126 -14.73 5.98 -3.39
CA LYS A 126 -15.00 7.30 -3.96
C LYS A 126 -15.44 8.33 -2.92
N GLU A 127 -16.33 7.93 -2.01
CA GLU A 127 -16.84 8.85 -0.98
C GLU A 127 -15.72 9.33 -0.07
N LYS A 128 -14.78 8.44 0.28
CA LYS A 128 -13.62 8.83 1.09
C LYS A 128 -12.68 9.75 0.32
N ILE A 129 -12.51 9.52 -0.99
CA ILE A 129 -11.69 10.41 -1.82
C ILE A 129 -12.29 11.82 -1.84
N LEU A 130 -13.60 11.92 -2.04
CA LEU A 130 -14.28 13.22 -2.05
C LEU A 130 -14.15 13.93 -0.70
N GLU A 131 -14.27 13.18 0.39
CA GLU A 131 -14.09 13.74 1.74
C GLU A 131 -12.66 14.24 1.93
N LYS A 132 -11.66 13.46 1.52
CA LYS A 132 -10.25 13.87 1.63
C LYS A 132 -9.96 15.11 0.80
N LEU A 133 -10.55 15.22 -0.38
CA LEU A 133 -10.39 16.41 -1.23
C LEU A 133 -10.95 17.66 -0.56
N GLU A 134 -12.03 17.53 0.18
CA GLU A 134 -12.68 18.65 0.86
C GLU A 134 -12.04 18.98 2.20
N LEU A 135 -11.78 17.95 3.02
CA LEU A 135 -11.39 18.12 4.42
C LEU A 135 -9.96 17.68 4.75
N GLY A 136 -9.31 16.97 3.85
CA GLY A 136 -8.01 16.35 4.12
C GLY A 136 -8.15 15.14 5.04
N ILE A 137 -7.01 14.73 5.58
CA ILE A 137 -6.92 13.63 6.55
C ILE A 137 -6.59 14.24 7.91
N LYS A 138 -7.31 13.81 8.94
CA LYS A 138 -7.08 14.28 10.32
C LYS A 138 -5.84 13.64 10.95
#